data_d8c4c34cddb0842db38a8faa0200be29
#
_entry.id   d8c4c34cddb0842db38a8faa0200be29
#
_cell.length_a   1.000
_cell.length_b   1.000
_cell.length_c   1.000
_cell.angle_alpha   90.00
_cell.angle_beta   90.00
_cell.angle_gamma   90.00
#
_symmetry.space_group_name_H-M   'P 1'
#
loop_
_entity.id
_entity.type
_entity.pdbx_description
1 polymer ?
#
loop_
_entity_poly.entity_id
_entity_poly.type
_entity_poly.pdbx_seq_one_letter_code
_entity_poly.pdbx_strand_id
1 'polypeptide(L)'
;MKYINEINRRKTFAIISHPDAGKTTLTEKFLLFGGAIQTAGAVKSNKIKKHATSDFMEIERQRGISVATSVMTFEYDGHLVNLLDTPGHKDFAEDTYRTLTAVDSVVLVIDSVNGVEAQTRRLMEVIAMRKTPVIVFINKMDRDGKNRFDLLEEIEHELKIQLHPMTIPINSGKDFKGVYDLHKKSLVLFTAGTKANDEDVLEIHDLDDAILDKKIGEQDANTLREDVELIDGVYGALNNKDYLSGKTAPVFFGSAVNNFGVKEMLDTFIRIAPTPRPRHTTTRDIKPEEDTFSGFIFKIHANLDPKHRDRIAFLRVCSGRFERNAYYHHVRMNKDLRFNNPYSFLARQKEVIEDAYPGDVVGLFDTGNFKIGDTMTEGEDFYFTGIPSFSPEIFKEVVNKDPMKTKQLEKGLLQLTDEGVAQLFTQFGGNKKIIGCVGELQFEVIQYRLLQEYGASVQMNNLPFFKACWLTGKDPKKLEDFIRYKQANIALDKDNHLVYLAQSEWFLNTEIQNNPDIEFHFTSEIHK
;
A
#
# COMPACT_ATOMS: atom_id res chain seq x y z
N MET A 1 28.31 8.50 -11.24
CA MET A 1 26.95 8.43 -10.64
C MET A 1 26.73 9.69 -9.80
N LYS A 2 26.05 10.65 -10.39
CA LYS A 2 25.90 12.03 -9.85
C LYS A 2 25.16 12.09 -8.52
N TYR A 3 24.16 11.23 -8.31
CA TYR A 3 23.25 11.30 -7.17
C TYR A 3 23.33 10.12 -6.21
N ILE A 4 24.40 9.33 -6.23
CA ILE A 4 24.50 8.06 -5.48
C ILE A 4 24.31 8.22 -3.97
N ASN A 5 24.79 9.31 -3.37
CA ASN A 5 24.63 9.56 -1.94
C ASN A 5 23.15 9.81 -1.59
N GLU A 6 22.45 10.56 -2.43
CA GLU A 6 21.02 10.82 -2.26
C GLU A 6 20.18 9.56 -2.46
N ILE A 7 20.53 8.72 -3.45
CA ILE A 7 19.86 7.44 -3.69
C ILE A 7 20.05 6.51 -2.48
N ASN A 8 21.26 6.41 -1.95
CA ASN A 8 21.56 5.53 -0.82
C ASN A 8 20.87 5.95 0.49
N ARG A 9 20.63 7.25 0.68
CA ARG A 9 19.88 7.77 1.84
C ARG A 9 18.41 7.37 1.85
N ARG A 10 17.82 7.04 0.69
CA ARG A 10 16.37 6.86 0.57
C ARG A 10 15.94 5.43 0.83
N LYS A 11 14.94 5.29 1.68
CA LYS A 11 14.27 4.03 1.99
C LYS A 11 12.77 4.22 1.80
N THR A 12 12.18 3.44 0.88
CA THR A 12 10.76 3.59 0.55
C THR A 12 10.04 2.28 0.74
N PHE A 13 9.07 2.25 1.65
CA PHE A 13 8.34 1.03 1.98
C PHE A 13 6.85 1.26 2.22
N ALA A 14 6.08 0.21 2.05
CA ALA A 14 4.68 0.16 2.43
C ALA A 14 4.49 -0.64 3.72
N ILE A 15 3.54 -0.21 4.55
CA ILE A 15 3.04 -1.05 5.64
C ILE A 15 1.73 -1.68 5.18
N ILE A 16 1.66 -3.01 5.30
CA ILE A 16 0.50 -3.82 4.95
C ILE A 16 0.09 -4.71 6.12
N SER A 17 -1.18 -5.02 6.19
CA SER A 17 -1.73 -5.95 7.19
C SER A 17 -3.16 -6.33 6.87
N HIS A 18 -3.65 -7.36 7.56
CA HIS A 18 -5.10 -7.51 7.77
C HIS A 18 -5.66 -6.33 8.59
N PRO A 19 -6.96 -5.95 8.45
CA PRO A 19 -7.60 -4.98 9.34
C PRO A 19 -7.35 -5.30 10.82
N ASP A 20 -7.20 -4.29 11.65
CA ASP A 20 -7.00 -4.38 13.09
C ASP A 20 -5.71 -5.07 13.59
N ALA A 21 -4.80 -5.51 12.72
CA ALA A 21 -3.50 -6.05 13.13
C ALA A 21 -2.58 -5.02 13.81
N GLY A 22 -2.93 -3.72 13.75
CA GLY A 22 -2.20 -2.63 14.42
C GLY A 22 -1.29 -1.82 13.50
N LYS A 23 -1.55 -1.88 12.19
CA LYS A 23 -0.82 -1.13 11.16
C LYS A 23 -0.71 0.36 11.46
N THR A 24 -1.83 1.03 11.63
CA THR A 24 -1.89 2.48 11.93
C THR A 24 -1.15 2.85 13.21
N THR A 25 -1.20 1.98 14.24
CA THR A 25 -0.43 2.18 15.47
C THR A 25 1.06 2.11 15.20
N LEU A 26 1.51 1.13 14.40
CA LEU A 26 2.92 0.98 14.03
C LEU A 26 3.41 2.16 13.20
N THR A 27 2.61 2.63 12.23
CA THR A 27 2.86 3.85 11.43
C THR A 27 3.10 5.06 12.33
N GLU A 28 2.24 5.30 13.31
CA GLU A 28 2.40 6.41 14.26
C GLU A 28 3.68 6.28 15.10
N LYS A 29 4.08 5.06 15.46
CA LYS A 29 5.33 4.84 16.20
C LYS A 29 6.56 5.14 15.36
N PHE A 30 6.56 4.78 14.08
CA PHE A 30 7.66 5.16 13.17
C PHE A 30 7.80 6.67 13.05
N LEU A 31 6.69 7.39 12.89
CA LEU A 31 6.70 8.85 12.86
C LEU A 31 7.17 9.46 14.19
N LEU A 32 6.85 8.83 15.32
CA LEU A 32 7.30 9.26 16.64
C LEU A 32 8.82 9.07 16.80
N PHE A 33 9.35 7.91 16.42
CA PHE A 33 10.80 7.64 16.48
C PHE A 33 11.59 8.50 15.49
N GLY A 34 11.01 8.79 14.32
CA GLY A 34 11.57 9.73 13.35
C GLY A 34 11.43 11.21 13.75
N GLY A 35 10.85 11.51 14.93
CA GLY A 35 10.67 12.89 15.39
C GLY A 35 9.65 13.71 14.59
N ALA A 36 8.95 13.11 13.63
CA ALA A 36 7.97 13.77 12.78
C ALA A 36 6.68 14.13 13.53
N ILE A 37 6.38 13.46 14.64
CA ILE A 37 5.29 13.77 15.56
C ILE A 37 5.79 13.75 17.01
N GLN A 38 5.24 14.61 17.85
CA GLN A 38 5.65 14.71 19.26
C GLN A 38 4.96 13.68 20.17
N THR A 39 3.77 13.23 19.80
CA THR A 39 2.99 12.23 20.53
C THR A 39 2.20 11.38 19.57
N ALA A 40 2.32 10.06 19.68
CA ALA A 40 1.44 9.15 18.95
C ALA A 40 -0.01 9.30 19.46
N GLY A 41 -0.98 9.33 18.57
CA GLY A 41 -2.39 9.28 18.93
C GLY A 41 -2.71 7.92 19.55
N ALA A 42 -3.27 7.91 20.75
CA ALA A 42 -3.73 6.66 21.36
C ALA A 42 -4.96 6.17 20.56
N VAL A 43 -4.80 5.15 19.74
CA VAL A 43 -5.90 4.45 19.05
C VAL A 43 -6.82 3.73 20.05
N LYS A 44 -6.42 3.62 21.32
CA LYS A 44 -7.18 3.07 22.42
C LYS A 44 -7.78 4.16 23.31
N SER A 45 -8.90 4.67 23.01
CA SER A 45 -10.03 4.91 23.91
C SER A 45 -11.08 5.78 23.22
N ASN A 46 -12.32 5.35 23.28
CA ASN A 46 -13.52 6.14 22.95
C ASN A 46 -13.65 7.47 23.74
N LYS A 47 -12.62 7.89 24.47
CA LYS A 47 -12.63 9.08 25.34
C LYS A 47 -11.68 10.20 24.93
N ILE A 48 -10.73 9.97 24.01
CA ILE A 48 -9.83 11.03 23.52
C ILE A 48 -9.95 11.11 22.01
N LYS A 49 -10.57 12.17 21.49
CA LYS A 49 -10.78 12.49 20.06
C LYS A 49 -9.47 12.89 19.35
N LYS A 50 -8.38 12.14 19.49
CA LYS A 50 -7.20 12.28 18.64
C LYS A 50 -7.24 11.13 17.62
N HIS A 51 -7.56 11.47 16.38
CA HIS A 51 -7.54 10.55 15.24
C HIS A 51 -6.11 10.26 14.80
N ALA A 52 -5.89 9.10 14.20
CA ALA A 52 -4.59 8.71 13.66
C ALA A 52 -4.05 9.73 12.65
N THR A 53 -2.72 9.86 12.57
CA THR A 53 -2.05 10.80 11.65
C THR A 53 -2.27 10.40 10.19
N SER A 54 -2.46 9.11 9.92
CA SER A 54 -2.71 8.55 8.59
C SER A 54 -4.15 8.74 8.07
N ASP A 55 -5.14 9.01 8.94
CA ASP A 55 -6.54 9.12 8.55
C ASP A 55 -6.89 10.56 8.13
N PHE A 56 -6.91 10.83 6.83
CA PHE A 56 -7.17 12.16 6.29
C PHE A 56 -8.65 12.45 6.08
N MET A 57 -9.43 11.44 5.67
CA MET A 57 -10.85 11.61 5.35
C MET A 57 -11.73 11.55 6.59
N GLU A 58 -12.80 12.34 6.62
CA GLU A 58 -13.78 12.30 7.69
C GLU A 58 -14.46 10.94 7.80
N ILE A 59 -14.68 10.25 6.69
CA ILE A 59 -15.26 8.89 6.67
C ILE A 59 -14.32 7.86 7.30
N GLU A 60 -13.00 7.99 7.13
CA GLU A 60 -12.00 7.15 7.79
C GLU A 60 -12.08 7.30 9.30
N ARG A 61 -12.18 8.55 9.76
CA ARG A 61 -12.29 8.89 11.19
C ARG A 61 -13.60 8.39 11.83
N GLN A 62 -14.70 8.50 11.07
CA GLN A 62 -16.02 8.02 11.55
C GLN A 62 -16.10 6.50 11.62
N ARG A 63 -15.47 5.81 10.67
CA ARG A 63 -15.50 4.34 10.57
C ARG A 63 -14.34 3.67 11.30
N GLY A 64 -13.25 4.39 11.58
CA GLY A 64 -12.03 3.85 12.19
C GLY A 64 -11.24 2.92 11.26
N ILE A 65 -11.40 3.06 9.94
CA ILE A 65 -10.70 2.29 8.91
C ILE A 65 -10.05 3.21 7.90
N SER A 66 -8.82 2.90 7.50
CA SER A 66 -8.16 3.62 6.40
C SER A 66 -8.75 3.18 5.06
N VAL A 67 -9.13 4.15 4.24
CA VAL A 67 -9.78 3.95 2.93
C VAL A 67 -8.79 4.14 1.79
N ALA A 68 -7.81 5.02 1.99
CA ALA A 68 -6.81 5.35 0.99
C ALA A 68 -5.39 5.32 1.58
N THR A 69 -4.39 5.02 0.73
CA THR A 69 -2.98 5.06 1.13
C THR A 69 -2.57 6.47 1.52
N SER A 70 -1.91 6.61 2.64
CA SER A 70 -1.25 7.84 3.10
C SER A 70 0.24 7.77 2.81
N VAL A 71 0.80 8.86 2.28
CA VAL A 71 2.24 9.01 2.05
C VAL A 71 2.81 9.92 3.14
N MET A 72 3.85 9.46 3.80
CA MET A 72 4.52 10.19 4.88
C MET A 72 6.02 10.07 4.74
N THR A 73 6.73 11.15 5.01
CA THR A 73 8.19 11.20 4.95
C THR A 73 8.74 11.63 6.30
N PHE A 74 9.84 11.03 6.73
CA PHE A 74 10.57 11.43 7.94
C PHE A 74 12.05 11.09 7.81
N GLU A 75 12.88 11.72 8.63
CA GLU A 75 14.30 11.37 8.73
C GLU A 75 14.55 10.43 9.90
N TYR A 76 15.40 9.42 9.69
CA TYR A 76 15.83 8.50 10.74
C TYR A 76 17.25 7.99 10.45
N ASP A 77 18.13 8.13 11.43
CA ASP A 77 19.53 7.70 11.36
C ASP A 77 20.22 8.09 10.03
N GLY A 78 20.11 9.38 9.66
CA GLY A 78 20.70 9.94 8.44
C GLY A 78 20.04 9.51 7.12
N HIS A 79 18.96 8.72 7.18
CA HIS A 79 18.19 8.29 6.02
C HIS A 79 16.88 9.07 5.89
N LEU A 80 16.45 9.28 4.65
CA LEU A 80 15.13 9.81 4.32
C LEU A 80 14.20 8.63 4.07
N VAL A 81 13.19 8.49 4.91
CA VAL A 81 12.27 7.36 4.91
C VAL A 81 10.94 7.80 4.34
N ASN A 82 10.54 7.18 3.23
CA ASN A 82 9.21 7.35 2.63
C ASN A 82 8.33 6.17 3.01
N LEU A 83 7.34 6.41 3.85
CA LEU A 83 6.40 5.42 4.36
C LEU A 83 5.06 5.59 3.67
N LEU A 84 4.53 4.50 3.10
CA LEU A 84 3.22 4.44 2.47
C LEU A 84 2.32 3.54 3.34
N ASP A 85 1.41 4.15 4.09
CA ASP A 85 0.45 3.45 4.94
C ASP A 85 -0.78 3.07 4.11
N THR A 86 -0.95 1.77 3.83
CA THR A 86 -1.99 1.26 2.93
C THR A 86 -3.29 0.93 3.67
N PRO A 87 -4.46 0.94 3.00
CA PRO A 87 -5.67 0.43 3.62
C PRO A 87 -5.56 -1.08 3.90
N GLY A 88 -6.04 -1.51 5.08
CA GLY A 88 -6.03 -2.94 5.46
C GLY A 88 -7.23 -3.71 4.93
N HIS A 89 -8.35 -3.03 4.61
CA HIS A 89 -9.60 -3.69 4.22
C HIS A 89 -9.56 -4.19 2.76
N LYS A 90 -10.08 -5.41 2.53
CA LYS A 90 -10.09 -6.06 1.20
C LYS A 90 -10.74 -5.21 0.10
N ASP A 91 -11.74 -4.42 0.44
CA ASP A 91 -12.48 -3.60 -0.52
C ASP A 91 -11.61 -2.48 -1.12
N PHE A 92 -10.50 -2.13 -0.46
CA PHE A 92 -9.53 -1.14 -0.92
C PHE A 92 -8.20 -1.76 -1.37
N ALA A 93 -8.16 -3.07 -1.60
CA ALA A 93 -6.96 -3.80 -1.97
C ALA A 93 -6.31 -3.26 -3.26
N GLU A 94 -7.09 -2.72 -4.19
CA GLU A 94 -6.58 -2.15 -5.44
C GLU A 94 -5.64 -0.95 -5.19
N ASP A 95 -5.98 -0.06 -4.24
CA ASP A 95 -5.10 1.04 -3.84
C ASP A 95 -3.81 0.51 -3.20
N THR A 96 -3.91 -0.55 -2.40
CA THR A 96 -2.73 -1.24 -1.83
C THR A 96 -1.85 -1.82 -2.94
N TYR A 97 -2.41 -2.52 -3.92
CA TYR A 97 -1.62 -3.12 -5.00
C TYR A 97 -0.92 -2.08 -5.87
N ARG A 98 -1.57 -0.95 -6.16
CA ARG A 98 -0.95 0.18 -6.86
C ARG A 98 0.19 0.78 -6.02
N THR A 99 -0.03 0.97 -4.73
CA THR A 99 1.00 1.46 -3.79
C THR A 99 2.22 0.55 -3.75
N LEU A 100 2.03 -0.77 -3.79
CA LEU A 100 3.13 -1.74 -3.84
C LEU A 100 4.01 -1.59 -5.09
N THR A 101 3.52 -0.94 -6.16
CA THR A 101 4.36 -0.62 -7.33
C THR A 101 5.35 0.50 -7.06
N ALA A 102 5.04 1.38 -6.14
CA ALA A 102 5.84 2.58 -5.84
C ALA A 102 6.89 2.35 -4.74
N VAL A 103 6.89 1.19 -4.06
CA VAL A 103 7.81 0.92 -2.96
C VAL A 103 8.91 -0.07 -3.33
N ASP A 104 9.98 -0.10 -2.53
CA ASP A 104 11.13 -0.96 -2.73
C ASP A 104 11.16 -2.13 -1.73
N SER A 105 10.42 -2.03 -0.62
CA SER A 105 10.25 -3.06 0.39
C SER A 105 8.89 -2.94 1.10
N VAL A 106 8.56 -3.92 1.93
CA VAL A 106 7.29 -4.00 2.64
C VAL A 106 7.50 -4.38 4.10
N VAL A 107 6.76 -3.77 5.01
CA VAL A 107 6.57 -4.22 6.38
C VAL A 107 5.20 -4.87 6.49
N LEU A 108 5.17 -6.18 6.75
CA LEU A 108 3.95 -6.95 6.97
C LEU A 108 3.67 -7.05 8.47
N VAL A 109 2.52 -6.57 8.89
CA VAL A 109 2.10 -6.65 10.30
C VAL A 109 1.12 -7.81 10.49
N ILE A 110 1.44 -8.73 11.40
CA ILE A 110 0.64 -9.89 11.77
C ILE A 110 0.19 -9.76 13.22
N ASP A 111 -1.06 -10.06 13.50
CA ASP A 111 -1.60 -10.13 14.85
C ASP A 111 -1.21 -11.46 15.50
N SER A 112 -0.53 -11.44 16.67
CA SER A 112 -0.12 -12.66 17.38
C SER A 112 -1.27 -13.55 17.82
N VAL A 113 -2.47 -12.99 17.96
CA VAL A 113 -3.67 -13.73 18.36
C VAL A 113 -4.30 -14.47 17.17
N ASN A 114 -4.45 -13.75 16.05
CA ASN A 114 -5.16 -14.27 14.88
C ASN A 114 -4.22 -15.05 13.93
N GLY A 115 -2.95 -14.67 13.84
CA GLY A 115 -1.99 -15.24 12.89
C GLY A 115 -2.21 -14.77 11.46
N VAL A 116 -2.08 -15.68 10.48
CA VAL A 116 -2.23 -15.37 9.05
C VAL A 116 -3.69 -15.35 8.63
N GLU A 117 -4.17 -14.21 8.18
CA GLU A 117 -5.55 -13.98 7.77
C GLU A 117 -5.68 -13.86 6.23
N ALA A 118 -6.90 -13.98 5.71
CA ALA A 118 -7.16 -14.09 4.27
C ALA A 118 -6.58 -12.92 3.45
N GLN A 119 -6.65 -11.68 3.97
CA GLN A 119 -6.10 -10.53 3.26
C GLN A 119 -4.56 -10.57 3.20
N THR A 120 -3.92 -11.05 4.26
CA THR A 120 -2.47 -11.24 4.31
C THR A 120 -1.98 -12.18 3.21
N ARG A 121 -2.68 -13.32 2.99
CA ARG A 121 -2.33 -14.26 1.90
C ARG A 121 -2.38 -13.61 0.53
N ARG A 122 -3.46 -12.89 0.23
CA ARG A 122 -3.64 -12.20 -1.07
C ARG A 122 -2.57 -11.14 -1.32
N LEU A 123 -2.22 -10.36 -0.29
CA LEU A 123 -1.18 -9.35 -0.41
C LEU A 123 0.19 -9.99 -0.65
N MET A 124 0.49 -11.09 0.04
CA MET A 124 1.76 -11.80 -0.13
C MET A 124 1.91 -12.45 -1.51
N GLU A 125 0.83 -12.92 -2.13
CA GLU A 125 0.87 -13.41 -3.52
C GLU A 125 1.38 -12.33 -4.49
N VAL A 126 0.87 -11.10 -4.37
CA VAL A 126 1.31 -9.97 -5.21
C VAL A 126 2.76 -9.59 -4.92
N ILE A 127 3.16 -9.58 -3.65
CA ILE A 127 4.53 -9.26 -3.22
C ILE A 127 5.51 -10.30 -3.74
N ALA A 128 5.17 -11.60 -3.64
CA ALA A 128 5.99 -12.69 -4.14
C ALA A 128 6.20 -12.63 -5.65
N MET A 129 5.13 -12.36 -6.44
CA MET A 129 5.24 -12.16 -7.89
C MET A 129 6.23 -11.04 -8.25
N ARG A 130 6.31 -9.99 -7.43
CA ARG A 130 7.20 -8.83 -7.64
C ARG A 130 8.58 -9.02 -7.02
N LYS A 131 8.81 -10.11 -6.28
CA LYS A 131 10.03 -10.36 -5.50
C LYS A 131 10.42 -9.17 -4.62
N THR A 132 9.41 -8.56 -3.98
CA THR A 132 9.62 -7.41 -3.10
C THR A 132 10.09 -7.91 -1.75
N PRO A 133 11.20 -7.38 -1.18
CA PRO A 133 11.66 -7.73 0.17
C PRO A 133 10.60 -7.42 1.22
N VAL A 134 10.41 -8.36 2.16
CA VAL A 134 9.43 -8.25 3.25
C VAL A 134 10.11 -8.37 4.60
N ILE A 135 9.74 -7.51 5.53
CA ILE A 135 9.99 -7.67 6.97
C ILE A 135 8.66 -7.96 7.64
N VAL A 136 8.62 -8.95 8.52
CA VAL A 136 7.43 -9.32 9.28
C VAL A 136 7.51 -8.76 10.69
N PHE A 137 6.46 -8.10 11.14
CA PHE A 137 6.29 -7.65 12.51
C PHE A 137 5.09 -8.36 13.14
N ILE A 138 5.37 -9.28 14.07
CA ILE A 138 4.34 -9.98 14.85
C ILE A 138 3.98 -9.08 16.02
N ASN A 139 2.82 -8.47 15.92
CA ASN A 139 2.33 -7.43 16.83
C ASN A 139 1.39 -7.99 17.90
N LYS A 140 1.16 -7.20 18.94
CA LYS A 140 0.25 -7.48 20.06
C LYS A 140 0.71 -8.60 20.98
N MET A 141 2.02 -8.76 21.17
CA MET A 141 2.56 -9.71 22.14
C MET A 141 2.13 -9.45 23.59
N ASP A 142 1.54 -8.27 23.86
CA ASP A 142 0.88 -7.91 25.13
C ASP A 142 -0.50 -8.58 25.34
N ARG A 143 -0.93 -9.41 24.39
CA ARG A 143 -2.17 -10.19 24.43
C ARG A 143 -1.88 -11.68 24.47
N ASP A 144 -2.80 -12.44 25.07
CA ASP A 144 -2.76 -13.90 25.01
C ASP A 144 -2.99 -14.34 23.57
N GLY A 145 -1.93 -14.84 22.92
CA GLY A 145 -1.89 -15.21 21.51
C GLY A 145 -1.41 -16.63 21.28
N LYS A 146 -1.15 -16.97 20.02
CA LYS A 146 -0.57 -18.25 19.62
C LYS A 146 0.86 -18.38 20.14
N ASN A 147 1.35 -19.62 20.26
CA ASN A 147 2.76 -19.88 20.56
C ASN A 147 3.65 -19.28 19.46
N ARG A 148 4.82 -18.75 19.84
CA ARG A 148 5.74 -18.09 18.91
C ARG A 148 6.22 -18.98 17.77
N PHE A 149 6.49 -20.26 18.04
CA PHE A 149 6.94 -21.21 17.03
C PHE A 149 5.80 -21.64 16.11
N ASP A 150 4.60 -21.85 16.66
CA ASP A 150 3.40 -22.15 15.86
C ASP A 150 3.09 -20.99 14.88
N LEU A 151 3.31 -19.73 15.32
CA LEU A 151 3.16 -18.56 14.46
C LEU A 151 4.20 -18.52 13.35
N LEU A 152 5.45 -18.84 13.64
CA LEU A 152 6.50 -18.89 12.62
C LEU A 152 6.19 -19.98 11.58
N GLU A 153 5.82 -21.18 12.02
CA GLU A 153 5.43 -22.28 11.12
C GLU A 153 4.21 -21.93 10.28
N GLU A 154 3.17 -21.34 10.88
CA GLU A 154 1.96 -20.88 10.17
C GLU A 154 2.32 -19.86 9.09
N ILE A 155 3.17 -18.86 9.40
CA ILE A 155 3.56 -17.82 8.45
C ILE A 155 4.36 -18.41 7.29
N GLU A 156 5.33 -19.28 7.56
CA GLU A 156 6.13 -19.93 6.51
C GLU A 156 5.26 -20.79 5.58
N HIS A 157 4.39 -21.60 6.16
CA HIS A 157 3.51 -22.50 5.42
C HIS A 157 2.48 -21.73 4.58
N GLU A 158 1.79 -20.76 5.20
CA GLU A 158 0.69 -20.04 4.57
C GLU A 158 1.15 -19.00 3.56
N LEU A 159 2.27 -18.30 3.83
CA LEU A 159 2.78 -17.24 2.97
C LEU A 159 3.90 -17.70 2.03
N LYS A 160 4.35 -18.95 2.15
CA LYS A 160 5.39 -19.57 1.31
C LYS A 160 6.68 -18.74 1.25
N ILE A 161 7.10 -18.23 2.38
CA ILE A 161 8.31 -17.44 2.55
C ILE A 161 9.11 -18.02 3.72
N GLN A 162 10.43 -18.13 3.58
CA GLN A 162 11.30 -18.51 4.69
C GLN A 162 11.40 -17.35 5.69
N LEU A 163 11.31 -17.65 6.96
CA LEU A 163 11.46 -16.66 8.01
C LEU A 163 12.88 -16.65 8.57
N HIS A 164 13.25 -15.53 9.18
CA HIS A 164 14.47 -15.40 9.97
C HIS A 164 14.17 -14.56 11.20
N PRO A 165 13.97 -15.18 12.39
CA PRO A 165 13.73 -14.44 13.62
C PRO A 165 14.90 -13.52 13.96
N MET A 166 14.63 -12.24 14.18
CA MET A 166 15.60 -11.23 14.61
C MET A 166 15.47 -10.95 16.11
N THR A 167 14.25 -11.12 16.64
CA THR A 167 13.96 -10.99 18.06
C THR A 167 13.16 -12.19 18.54
N ILE A 168 13.25 -12.51 19.83
CA ILE A 168 12.46 -13.53 20.51
C ILE A 168 11.67 -12.87 21.64
N PRO A 169 10.35 -13.11 21.75
CA PRO A 169 9.57 -12.59 22.86
C PRO A 169 9.78 -13.42 24.12
N ILE A 170 9.87 -12.75 25.27
CA ILE A 170 9.89 -13.39 26.58
C ILE A 170 8.45 -13.44 27.08
N ASN A 171 7.83 -14.59 26.96
CA ASN A 171 6.41 -14.82 27.21
C ASN A 171 5.47 -14.01 26.28
N SER A 172 4.18 -14.08 26.56
CA SER A 172 3.13 -13.35 25.85
C SER A 172 1.98 -13.01 26.80
N GLY A 173 1.07 -12.15 26.35
CA GLY A 173 -0.08 -11.75 27.15
C GLY A 173 0.30 -10.93 28.38
N LYS A 174 -0.28 -11.29 29.52
CA LYS A 174 -0.01 -10.61 30.82
C LYS A 174 1.39 -10.86 31.33
N ASP A 175 2.01 -11.96 30.92
CA ASP A 175 3.35 -12.40 31.33
C ASP A 175 4.44 -11.95 30.35
N PHE A 176 4.10 -11.16 29.34
CA PHE A 176 5.04 -10.60 28.39
C PHE A 176 6.03 -9.66 29.09
N LYS A 177 7.29 -10.03 29.11
CA LYS A 177 8.37 -9.31 29.83
C LYS A 177 9.23 -8.45 28.92
N GLY A 178 9.27 -8.74 27.62
CA GLY A 178 10.10 -8.02 26.65
C GLY A 178 10.49 -8.88 25.47
N VAL A 179 11.52 -8.44 24.75
CA VAL A 179 12.11 -9.15 23.62
C VAL A 179 13.63 -9.27 23.79
N TYR A 180 14.19 -10.37 23.33
CA TYR A 180 15.64 -10.54 23.17
C TYR A 180 16.01 -10.35 21.69
N ASP A 181 16.91 -9.40 21.41
CA ASP A 181 17.47 -9.16 20.08
C ASP A 181 18.63 -10.12 19.83
N LEU A 182 18.42 -11.08 18.94
CA LEU A 182 19.39 -12.13 18.58
C LEU A 182 20.66 -11.57 17.93
N HIS A 183 20.53 -10.46 17.21
CA HIS A 183 21.65 -9.88 16.47
C HIS A 183 22.50 -8.94 17.34
N LYS A 184 21.84 -8.08 18.13
CA LYS A 184 22.51 -7.16 19.05
C LYS A 184 22.93 -7.84 20.36
N LYS A 185 22.40 -9.05 20.63
CA LYS A 185 22.56 -9.77 21.91
C LYS A 185 22.15 -8.88 23.08
N SER A 186 20.96 -8.31 23.00
CA SER A 186 20.44 -7.39 24.00
C SER A 186 19.02 -7.73 24.39
N LEU A 187 18.73 -7.55 25.68
CA LEU A 187 17.41 -7.74 26.27
C LEU A 187 16.72 -6.39 26.39
N VAL A 188 15.56 -6.26 25.79
CA VAL A 188 14.69 -5.07 25.91
C VAL A 188 13.50 -5.45 26.78
N LEU A 189 13.47 -4.93 28.01
CA LEU A 189 12.47 -5.30 29.00
C LEU A 189 11.21 -4.41 28.92
N PHE A 190 10.06 -5.02 29.15
CA PHE A 190 8.77 -4.36 29.24
C PHE A 190 8.48 -3.92 30.68
N THR A 191 8.19 -2.64 30.86
CA THR A 191 7.63 -2.11 32.10
C THR A 191 6.21 -1.61 31.83
N ALA A 192 5.20 -2.28 32.39
CA ALA A 192 3.80 -1.95 32.15
C ALA A 192 3.52 -0.48 32.53
N GLY A 193 2.99 0.31 31.56
CA GLY A 193 2.62 1.70 31.78
C GLY A 193 3.73 2.73 31.51
N THR A 194 4.96 2.31 31.23
CA THR A 194 6.05 3.19 30.79
C THR A 194 6.26 3.01 29.28
N LYS A 195 6.70 4.08 28.61
CA LYS A 195 7.19 3.96 27.22
C LYS A 195 8.58 3.35 27.29
N ALA A 196 8.91 2.42 26.39
CA ALA A 196 10.27 1.89 26.30
C ALA A 196 11.27 3.04 26.11
N ASN A 197 12.20 3.17 27.03
CA ASN A 197 13.30 4.12 26.97
C ASN A 197 14.61 3.35 26.75
N ASP A 198 15.67 4.02 26.33
CA ASP A 198 16.98 3.40 26.15
C ASP A 198 17.55 2.80 27.46
N GLU A 199 17.06 3.23 28.61
CA GLU A 199 17.41 2.71 29.95
C GLU A 199 16.88 1.30 30.22
N ASP A 200 15.87 0.83 29.44
CA ASP A 200 15.29 -0.52 29.56
C ASP A 200 16.05 -1.56 28.70
N VAL A 201 17.12 -1.15 28.02
CA VAL A 201 17.95 -2.02 27.20
C VAL A 201 19.13 -2.53 28.03
N LEU A 202 19.27 -3.84 28.12
CA LEU A 202 20.36 -4.51 28.80
C LEU A 202 21.14 -5.37 27.80
N GLU A 203 22.44 -5.07 27.62
CA GLU A 203 23.32 -5.92 26.81
C GLU A 203 23.61 -7.22 27.56
N ILE A 204 23.32 -8.34 26.90
CA ILE A 204 23.56 -9.69 27.43
C ILE A 204 24.31 -10.49 26.36
N HIS A 205 25.62 -10.46 26.44
CA HIS A 205 26.49 -11.14 25.47
C HIS A 205 26.57 -12.65 25.69
N ASP A 206 26.33 -13.09 26.93
CA ASP A 206 26.32 -14.49 27.34
C ASP A 206 24.98 -14.80 28.00
N LEU A 207 24.24 -15.73 27.42
CA LEU A 207 22.95 -16.17 27.95
C LEU A 207 23.07 -16.94 29.27
N ASP A 208 24.26 -17.45 29.61
CA ASP A 208 24.54 -18.10 30.89
C ASP A 208 24.84 -17.11 32.02
N ASP A 209 24.87 -15.78 31.72
CA ASP A 209 25.05 -14.76 32.75
C ASP A 209 23.87 -14.77 33.74
N ALA A 210 24.19 -14.90 35.04
CA ALA A 210 23.21 -14.88 36.11
C ALA A 210 22.36 -13.57 36.20
N ILE A 211 22.77 -12.54 35.48
CA ILE A 211 21.99 -11.30 35.38
C ILE A 211 20.66 -11.54 34.65
N LEU A 212 20.64 -12.47 33.69
CA LEU A 212 19.42 -12.86 32.96
C LEU A 212 18.39 -13.45 33.93
N ASP A 213 18.80 -14.43 34.75
CA ASP A 213 17.94 -15.08 35.74
C ASP A 213 17.37 -14.08 36.76
N LYS A 214 18.18 -13.09 37.16
CA LYS A 214 17.76 -12.03 38.08
C LYS A 214 16.72 -11.07 37.46
N LYS A 215 16.82 -10.82 36.16
CA LYS A 215 15.98 -9.84 35.47
C LYS A 215 14.63 -10.41 35.03
N ILE A 216 14.61 -11.63 34.51
CA ILE A 216 13.39 -12.24 33.97
C ILE A 216 12.90 -13.44 34.77
N GLY A 217 13.68 -13.95 35.70
CA GLY A 217 13.44 -15.17 36.49
C GLY A 217 14.05 -16.41 35.83
N GLU A 218 14.46 -17.38 36.66
CA GLU A 218 15.17 -18.58 36.22
C GLU A 218 14.42 -19.41 35.17
N GLN A 219 13.11 -19.56 35.34
CA GLN A 219 12.27 -20.32 34.40
C GLN A 219 12.26 -19.70 33.01
N ASP A 220 12.03 -18.39 32.90
CA ASP A 220 11.96 -17.68 31.64
C ASP A 220 13.34 -17.55 30.99
N ALA A 221 14.39 -17.42 31.80
CA ALA A 221 15.75 -17.42 31.32
C ALA A 221 16.14 -18.76 30.67
N ASN A 222 15.77 -19.89 31.30
CA ASN A 222 16.01 -21.22 30.75
C ASN A 222 15.22 -21.43 29.45
N THR A 223 13.94 -21.02 29.41
CA THR A 223 13.14 -21.06 28.18
C THR A 223 13.78 -20.21 27.07
N LEU A 224 14.30 -19.01 27.40
CA LEU A 224 14.97 -18.17 26.40
C LEU A 224 16.24 -18.81 25.86
N ARG A 225 17.04 -19.49 26.72
CA ARG A 225 18.26 -20.23 26.30
C ARG A 225 17.90 -21.34 25.31
N GLU A 226 16.89 -22.15 25.63
CA GLU A 226 16.39 -23.24 24.78
C GLU A 226 15.87 -22.67 23.44
N ASP A 227 15.12 -21.58 23.46
CA ASP A 227 14.58 -20.94 22.27
C ASP A 227 15.69 -20.41 21.35
N VAL A 228 16.71 -19.75 21.91
CA VAL A 228 17.85 -19.24 21.14
C VAL A 228 18.62 -20.37 20.49
N GLU A 229 18.92 -21.46 21.24
CA GLU A 229 19.59 -22.65 20.71
C GLU A 229 18.79 -23.26 19.54
N LEU A 230 17.47 -23.38 19.71
CA LEU A 230 16.59 -23.90 18.66
C LEU A 230 16.61 -23.03 17.40
N ILE A 231 16.52 -21.70 17.56
CA ILE A 231 16.51 -20.76 16.43
C ILE A 231 17.85 -20.75 15.70
N ASP A 232 18.96 -20.72 16.42
CA ASP A 232 20.30 -20.79 15.83
C ASP A 232 20.51 -22.10 15.05
N GLY A 233 19.97 -23.22 15.57
CA GLY A 233 20.03 -24.51 14.90
C GLY A 233 19.19 -24.61 13.62
N VAL A 234 18.03 -23.93 13.58
CA VAL A 234 17.07 -24.02 12.46
C VAL A 234 17.31 -22.95 11.40
N TYR A 235 17.52 -21.70 11.80
CA TYR A 235 17.51 -20.55 10.89
C TYR A 235 18.91 -20.05 10.49
N GLY A 236 19.95 -20.28 11.31
CA GLY A 236 21.31 -19.81 11.05
C GLY A 236 21.42 -18.28 10.96
N ALA A 237 22.34 -17.77 10.14
CA ALA A 237 22.54 -16.33 9.95
C ALA A 237 21.69 -15.75 8.81
N LEU A 238 21.17 -14.52 8.97
CA LEU A 238 20.40 -13.84 7.93
C LEU A 238 21.23 -13.62 6.67
N ASN A 239 20.77 -14.17 5.54
CA ASN A 239 21.35 -13.92 4.23
C ASN A 239 20.69 -12.72 3.55
N ASN A 240 21.45 -11.63 3.47
CA ASN A 240 20.93 -10.38 2.90
C ASN A 240 20.52 -10.51 1.41
N LYS A 241 21.16 -11.40 0.63
CA LYS A 241 20.79 -11.64 -0.77
C LYS A 241 19.42 -12.33 -0.88
N ASP A 242 19.14 -13.28 0.00
CA ASP A 242 17.87 -13.99 0.03
C ASP A 242 16.75 -13.06 0.51
N TYR A 243 17.00 -12.18 1.49
CA TYR A 243 16.07 -11.13 1.87
C TYR A 243 15.78 -10.18 0.70
N LEU A 244 16.80 -9.62 0.04
CA LEU A 244 16.63 -8.68 -1.07
C LEU A 244 15.96 -9.32 -2.30
N SER A 245 16.01 -10.63 -2.44
CA SER A 245 15.31 -11.39 -3.49
C SER A 245 13.88 -11.78 -3.13
N GLY A 246 13.41 -11.49 -1.92
CA GLY A 246 12.08 -11.84 -1.41
C GLY A 246 11.92 -13.33 -1.04
N LYS A 247 13.01 -14.07 -0.85
CA LYS A 247 12.97 -15.48 -0.42
C LYS A 247 12.86 -15.64 1.07
N THR A 248 13.54 -14.78 1.83
CA THR A 248 13.58 -14.81 3.30
C THR A 248 13.07 -13.50 3.86
N ALA A 249 12.28 -13.57 4.93
CA ALA A 249 11.77 -12.41 5.66
C ALA A 249 12.31 -12.36 7.09
N PRO A 250 13.03 -11.29 7.49
CA PRO A 250 13.33 -11.03 8.89
C PRO A 250 12.06 -10.86 9.71
N VAL A 251 12.00 -11.44 10.91
CA VAL A 251 10.83 -11.42 11.79
C VAL A 251 11.15 -10.73 13.10
N PHE A 252 10.28 -9.80 13.50
CA PHE A 252 10.32 -9.12 14.77
C PHE A 252 9.05 -9.39 15.56
N PHE A 253 9.19 -9.62 16.84
CA PHE A 253 8.08 -9.71 17.78
C PHE A 253 7.98 -8.43 18.59
N GLY A 254 6.74 -7.98 18.87
CA GLY A 254 6.59 -6.77 19.67
C GLY A 254 5.15 -6.38 19.98
N SER A 255 5.02 -5.19 20.55
CA SER A 255 3.75 -4.53 20.83
C SER A 255 3.84 -3.06 20.40
N ALA A 256 3.24 -2.72 19.26
CA ALA A 256 3.26 -1.36 18.74
C ALA A 256 2.63 -0.35 19.73
N VAL A 257 1.58 -0.74 20.47
CA VAL A 257 0.94 0.13 21.47
C VAL A 257 1.93 0.53 22.56
N ASN A 258 2.78 -0.39 22.97
CA ASN A 258 3.73 -0.24 24.07
C ASN A 258 5.16 0.15 23.61
N ASN A 259 5.39 0.35 22.32
CA ASN A 259 6.68 0.66 21.65
C ASN A 259 7.71 -0.48 21.64
N PHE A 260 7.35 -1.72 21.97
CA PHE A 260 8.28 -2.85 22.05
C PHE A 260 8.54 -3.49 20.70
N GLY A 261 9.81 -3.81 20.43
CA GLY A 261 10.26 -4.41 19.18
C GLY A 261 10.20 -3.45 17.97
N VAL A 262 9.64 -2.26 18.13
CA VAL A 262 9.42 -1.29 17.03
C VAL A 262 10.73 -0.61 16.65
N LYS A 263 11.51 -0.17 17.65
CA LYS A 263 12.82 0.47 17.43
C LYS A 263 13.81 -0.52 16.84
N GLU A 264 13.87 -1.73 17.40
CA GLU A 264 14.72 -2.83 16.93
C GLU A 264 14.44 -3.16 15.46
N MET A 265 13.16 -3.22 15.10
CA MET A 265 12.76 -3.43 13.71
C MET A 265 13.16 -2.24 12.82
N LEU A 266 12.94 -1.00 13.25
CA LEU A 266 13.25 0.20 12.46
C LEU A 266 14.76 0.34 12.24
N ASP A 267 15.58 0.16 13.29
CA ASP A 267 17.05 0.15 13.22
C ASP A 267 17.56 -0.90 12.22
N THR A 268 16.99 -2.11 12.31
CA THR A 268 17.37 -3.18 11.39
C THR A 268 16.89 -2.89 9.97
N PHE A 269 15.64 -2.40 9.82
CA PHE A 269 15.10 -2.00 8.53
C PHE A 269 16.02 -1.01 7.80
N ILE A 270 16.43 0.07 8.45
CA ILE A 270 17.33 1.08 7.85
C ILE A 270 18.62 0.45 7.35
N ARG A 271 19.19 -0.51 8.10
CA ARG A 271 20.45 -1.18 7.77
C ARG A 271 20.33 -2.14 6.59
N ILE A 272 19.23 -2.93 6.49
CA ILE A 272 19.10 -4.01 5.50
C ILE A 272 18.17 -3.68 4.33
N ALA A 273 17.26 -2.71 4.47
CA ALA A 273 16.31 -2.36 3.42
C ALA A 273 17.02 -1.94 2.13
N PRO A 274 16.48 -2.32 0.96
CA PRO A 274 17.08 -1.94 -0.30
C PRO A 274 17.13 -0.42 -0.46
N THR A 275 18.09 0.03 -1.23
CA THR A 275 18.03 1.34 -1.90
C THR A 275 16.96 1.28 -3.01
N PRO A 276 16.55 2.41 -3.61
CA PRO A 276 15.65 2.41 -4.75
C PRO A 276 16.04 1.39 -5.82
N ARG A 277 15.06 0.60 -6.27
CA ARG A 277 15.30 -0.53 -7.17
C ARG A 277 14.99 -0.16 -8.61
N PRO A 278 15.64 -0.82 -9.61
CA PRO A 278 15.29 -0.65 -11.02
C PRO A 278 13.82 -0.92 -11.30
N ARG A 279 13.25 -0.23 -12.29
CA ARG A 279 11.85 -0.35 -12.69
C ARG A 279 11.74 -0.75 -14.17
N HIS A 280 10.85 -1.71 -14.45
CA HIS A 280 10.58 -2.17 -15.80
C HIS A 280 9.73 -1.16 -16.57
N THR A 281 10.08 -0.94 -17.82
CA THR A 281 9.28 -0.13 -18.75
C THR A 281 8.98 -0.91 -20.03
N THR A 282 8.25 -0.30 -20.93
CA THR A 282 7.91 -0.89 -22.24
C THR A 282 9.12 -1.09 -23.15
N THR A 283 10.21 -0.40 -22.91
CA THR A 283 11.39 -0.42 -23.77
C THR A 283 12.62 -1.04 -23.10
N ARG A 284 12.85 -0.74 -21.80
CA ARG A 284 14.03 -1.17 -21.05
C ARG A 284 13.82 -1.06 -19.54
N ASP A 285 14.79 -1.51 -18.77
CA ASP A 285 14.80 -1.26 -17.33
C ASP A 285 15.45 0.10 -17.04
N ILE A 286 14.77 0.90 -16.21
CA ILE A 286 15.27 2.16 -15.70
C ILE A 286 16.00 1.90 -14.38
N LYS A 287 17.25 2.33 -14.29
CA LYS A 287 18.08 2.22 -13.09
C LYS A 287 18.06 3.53 -12.29
N PRO A 288 18.01 3.48 -10.96
CA PRO A 288 18.01 4.68 -10.12
C PRO A 288 19.23 5.59 -10.34
N GLU A 289 20.36 5.01 -10.75
CA GLU A 289 21.63 5.70 -10.96
C GLU A 289 21.72 6.49 -12.27
N GLU A 290 20.72 6.40 -13.14
CA GLU A 290 20.68 7.18 -14.38
C GLU A 290 20.56 8.67 -14.07
N ASP A 291 21.27 9.51 -14.85
CA ASP A 291 21.31 10.95 -14.61
C ASP A 291 20.05 11.68 -15.11
N THR A 292 19.32 11.09 -16.07
CA THR A 292 18.08 11.63 -16.64
C THR A 292 16.89 11.30 -15.76
N PHE A 293 16.03 12.29 -15.56
CA PHE A 293 14.83 12.11 -14.74
C PHE A 293 13.81 11.21 -15.41
N SER A 294 13.23 10.31 -14.61
CA SER A 294 12.00 9.63 -14.93
C SER A 294 11.18 9.28 -13.67
N GLY A 295 9.87 9.17 -13.83
CA GLY A 295 8.96 8.78 -12.77
C GLY A 295 7.55 8.48 -13.28
N PHE A 296 6.73 7.89 -12.43
CA PHE A 296 5.36 7.54 -12.79
C PHE A 296 4.34 7.91 -11.71
N ILE A 297 3.11 8.17 -12.15
CA ILE A 297 1.97 8.44 -11.27
C ILE A 297 1.35 7.12 -10.82
N PHE A 298 1.44 6.79 -9.53
CA PHE A 298 0.84 5.56 -8.99
C PHE A 298 -0.48 5.79 -8.26
N LYS A 299 -0.75 7.04 -7.87
CA LYS A 299 -1.95 7.43 -7.13
C LYS A 299 -2.37 8.85 -7.47
N ILE A 300 -3.69 9.08 -7.45
CA ILE A 300 -4.29 10.42 -7.53
C ILE A 300 -5.27 10.54 -6.37
N HIS A 301 -5.32 11.71 -5.74
CA HIS A 301 -6.26 12.02 -4.68
C HIS A 301 -6.85 13.41 -4.91
N ALA A 302 -8.17 13.51 -5.00
CA ALA A 302 -8.86 14.79 -5.06
C ALA A 302 -9.39 15.19 -3.68
N ASN A 303 -9.52 16.51 -3.46
CA ASN A 303 -10.14 17.10 -2.27
C ASN A 303 -9.49 16.67 -0.94
N LEU A 304 -8.17 16.59 -0.90
CA LEU A 304 -7.40 16.32 0.32
C LEU A 304 -7.69 17.37 1.42
N ASP A 305 -7.95 18.61 1.02
CA ASP A 305 -8.51 19.65 1.88
C ASP A 305 -9.95 19.93 1.45
N PRO A 306 -10.97 19.69 2.30
CA PRO A 306 -12.37 19.98 1.97
C PRO A 306 -12.64 21.45 1.64
N LYS A 307 -11.77 22.37 2.07
CA LYS A 307 -11.88 23.82 1.80
C LYS A 307 -11.29 24.21 0.45
N HIS A 308 -10.36 23.42 -0.06
CA HIS A 308 -9.68 23.62 -1.32
C HIS A 308 -9.94 22.40 -2.21
N ARG A 309 -10.52 22.62 -3.40
CA ARG A 309 -10.79 21.54 -4.37
C ARG A 309 -9.49 21.15 -5.11
N ASP A 310 -8.49 20.77 -4.33
CA ASP A 310 -7.17 20.39 -4.83
C ASP A 310 -7.17 18.93 -5.27
N ARG A 311 -6.60 18.66 -6.42
CA ARG A 311 -6.28 17.30 -6.88
C ARG A 311 -4.77 17.15 -6.91
N ILE A 312 -4.26 16.09 -6.30
CA ILE A 312 -2.83 15.80 -6.19
C ILE A 312 -2.56 14.45 -6.85
N ALA A 313 -1.62 14.44 -7.78
CA ALA A 313 -1.05 13.24 -8.35
C ALA A 313 0.25 12.90 -7.61
N PHE A 314 0.40 11.65 -7.18
CA PHE A 314 1.58 11.17 -6.46
C PHE A 314 2.53 10.52 -7.48
N LEU A 315 3.66 11.18 -7.66
CA LEU A 315 4.74 10.76 -8.55
C LEU A 315 5.80 10.00 -7.77
N ARG A 316 6.14 8.78 -8.19
CA ARG A 316 7.33 8.06 -7.75
C ARG A 316 8.50 8.44 -8.64
N VAL A 317 9.56 9.00 -8.07
CA VAL A 317 10.83 9.26 -8.79
C VAL A 317 11.61 7.96 -8.94
N CYS A 318 11.97 7.61 -10.18
CA CYS A 318 12.65 6.36 -10.51
C CYS A 318 14.12 6.54 -10.90
N SER A 319 14.45 7.64 -11.59
CA SER A 319 15.82 7.98 -11.98
C SER A 319 16.03 9.49 -12.01
N GLY A 320 17.28 9.92 -12.06
CA GLY A 320 17.68 11.32 -12.17
C GLY A 320 17.30 12.20 -10.98
N ARG A 321 17.03 13.46 -11.22
CA ARG A 321 16.63 14.45 -10.21
C ARG A 321 15.39 15.19 -10.68
N PHE A 322 14.35 15.19 -9.89
CA PHE A 322 13.21 16.09 -10.07
C PHE A 322 13.58 17.47 -9.49
N GLU A 323 13.40 18.51 -10.26
CA GLU A 323 13.66 19.90 -9.85
C GLU A 323 12.38 20.74 -9.97
N ARG A 324 12.12 21.55 -8.98
CA ARG A 324 11.05 22.55 -9.01
C ARG A 324 11.24 23.50 -10.18
N ASN A 325 10.16 23.84 -10.87
CA ASN A 325 10.16 24.74 -12.03
C ASN A 325 10.91 24.24 -13.28
N ALA A 326 11.42 23.02 -13.31
CA ALA A 326 11.90 22.39 -14.52
C ALA A 326 10.74 21.88 -15.40
N TYR A 327 11.02 21.64 -16.68
CA TYR A 327 10.07 21.07 -17.62
C TYR A 327 10.28 19.57 -17.73
N TYR A 328 9.18 18.82 -17.72
CA TYR A 328 9.18 17.37 -17.84
C TYR A 328 8.18 16.95 -18.91
N HIS A 329 8.59 16.03 -19.76
CA HIS A 329 7.76 15.46 -20.81
C HIS A 329 6.75 14.50 -20.23
N HIS A 330 5.46 14.80 -20.44
CA HIS A 330 4.35 13.89 -20.11
C HIS A 330 4.08 12.99 -21.31
N VAL A 331 4.51 11.74 -21.24
CA VAL A 331 4.53 10.82 -22.39
C VAL A 331 3.14 10.65 -23.03
N ARG A 332 2.09 10.29 -22.26
CA ARG A 332 0.74 10.09 -22.79
C ARG A 332 0.14 11.33 -23.48
N MET A 333 0.40 12.51 -22.94
CA MET A 333 -0.13 13.76 -23.50
C MET A 333 0.76 14.36 -24.58
N ASN A 334 1.96 13.84 -24.76
CA ASN A 334 3.02 14.38 -25.64
C ASN A 334 3.19 15.88 -25.42
N LYS A 335 3.39 16.28 -24.17
CA LYS A 335 3.45 17.67 -23.75
C LYS A 335 4.38 17.89 -22.58
N ASP A 336 5.14 18.98 -22.59
CA ASP A 336 5.98 19.38 -21.48
C ASP A 336 5.17 20.11 -20.40
N LEU A 337 5.34 19.68 -19.16
CA LEU A 337 4.70 20.25 -17.99
C LEU A 337 5.75 20.83 -17.04
N ARG A 338 5.36 21.88 -16.33
CA ARG A 338 6.19 22.55 -15.33
C ARG A 338 5.44 22.60 -14.00
N PHE A 339 6.15 22.31 -12.91
CA PHE A 339 5.56 22.26 -11.57
C PHE A 339 6.16 23.34 -10.68
N ASN A 340 5.33 24.32 -10.29
CA ASN A 340 5.76 25.45 -9.46
C ASN A 340 5.73 25.12 -7.96
N ASN A 341 4.83 24.23 -7.55
CA ASN A 341 4.64 23.87 -6.14
C ASN A 341 4.56 22.34 -6.01
N PRO A 342 5.67 21.61 -6.21
CA PRO A 342 5.72 20.19 -5.86
C PRO A 342 5.80 20.03 -4.34
N TYR A 343 5.18 19.00 -3.78
CA TYR A 343 5.07 18.78 -2.35
C TYR A 343 5.73 17.48 -1.90
N SER A 344 6.38 17.50 -0.75
CA SER A 344 6.58 16.33 0.09
C SER A 344 5.53 16.27 1.20
N PHE A 345 5.42 15.13 1.85
CA PHE A 345 4.41 14.88 2.89
C PHE A 345 5.10 14.58 4.22
N LEU A 346 5.56 15.64 4.90
CA LEU A 346 6.17 15.51 6.23
C LEU A 346 5.05 15.31 7.26
N ALA A 347 4.83 14.07 7.67
CA ALA A 347 3.71 13.67 8.52
C ALA A 347 2.36 14.19 7.99
N ARG A 348 1.77 15.21 8.61
CA ARG A 348 0.49 15.85 8.19
C ARG A 348 0.67 17.10 7.34
N GLN A 349 1.90 17.60 7.21
CA GLN A 349 2.14 18.88 6.56
C GLN A 349 2.61 18.65 5.13
N LYS A 350 2.09 19.45 4.21
CA LYS A 350 2.59 19.54 2.84
C LYS A 350 3.68 20.61 2.83
N GLU A 351 4.86 20.22 2.42
CA GLU A 351 5.98 21.14 2.25
C GLU A 351 6.39 21.22 0.79
N VAL A 352 6.55 22.44 0.28
CA VAL A 352 7.07 22.65 -1.07
C VAL A 352 8.53 22.24 -1.11
N ILE A 353 8.90 21.39 -2.06
CA ILE A 353 10.26 20.91 -2.23
C ILE A 353 10.94 21.57 -3.44
N GLU A 354 12.25 21.75 -3.37
CA GLU A 354 13.06 22.24 -4.49
C GLU A 354 13.52 21.11 -5.39
N ASP A 355 13.79 19.93 -4.80
CA ASP A 355 14.25 18.75 -5.53
C ASP A 355 13.77 17.45 -4.89
N ALA A 356 13.80 16.37 -5.69
CA ALA A 356 13.57 15.00 -5.26
C ALA A 356 14.41 14.02 -6.09
N TYR A 357 14.70 12.86 -5.50
CA TYR A 357 15.62 11.88 -6.06
C TYR A 357 14.97 10.49 -6.14
N PRO A 358 15.57 9.52 -6.83
CA PRO A 358 15.05 8.15 -6.89
C PRO A 358 14.71 7.61 -5.50
N GLY A 359 13.52 7.11 -5.35
CA GLY A 359 12.98 6.71 -4.05
C GLY A 359 11.92 7.65 -3.49
N ASP A 360 12.00 8.95 -3.81
CA ASP A 360 11.04 9.92 -3.27
C ASP A 360 9.66 9.80 -3.93
N VAL A 361 8.66 10.21 -3.16
CA VAL A 361 7.29 10.39 -3.61
C VAL A 361 6.96 11.89 -3.58
N VAL A 362 6.62 12.43 -4.74
CA VAL A 362 6.32 13.86 -4.92
C VAL A 362 4.84 14.05 -5.21
N GLY A 363 4.19 14.95 -4.48
CA GLY A 363 2.85 15.40 -4.78
C GLY A 363 2.85 16.51 -5.83
N LEU A 364 2.19 16.27 -6.95
CA LEU A 364 2.04 17.24 -8.03
C LEU A 364 0.60 17.76 -8.05
N PHE A 365 0.42 19.08 -8.10
CA PHE A 365 -0.89 19.67 -8.31
C PHE A 365 -1.42 19.27 -9.69
N ASP A 366 -2.63 18.72 -9.72
CA ASP A 366 -3.28 18.22 -10.92
C ASP A 366 -4.56 18.99 -11.24
N THR A 367 -4.65 19.51 -12.44
CA THR A 367 -5.85 20.19 -12.95
C THR A 367 -6.89 19.23 -13.56
N GLY A 368 -6.68 17.91 -13.45
CA GLY A 368 -7.54 16.85 -14.00
C GLY A 368 -6.96 16.18 -15.24
N ASN A 369 -5.65 16.34 -15.47
CA ASN A 369 -4.99 15.80 -16.66
C ASN A 369 -4.27 14.48 -16.41
N PHE A 370 -3.83 14.23 -15.17
CA PHE A 370 -3.10 13.00 -14.82
C PHE A 370 -4.02 11.80 -14.72
N LYS A 371 -3.51 10.66 -15.16
CA LYS A 371 -4.06 9.32 -14.94
C LYS A 371 -3.05 8.47 -14.18
N ILE A 372 -3.53 7.49 -13.43
CA ILE A 372 -2.66 6.47 -12.81
C ILE A 372 -1.93 5.72 -13.93
N GLY A 373 -0.61 5.55 -13.78
CA GLY A 373 0.27 4.97 -14.79
C GLY A 373 0.92 5.99 -15.72
N ASP A 374 0.56 7.28 -15.66
CA ASP A 374 1.23 8.31 -16.46
C ASP A 374 2.72 8.38 -16.13
N THR A 375 3.52 8.49 -17.18
CA THR A 375 4.98 8.57 -17.10
C THR A 375 5.45 9.99 -17.40
N MET A 376 6.39 10.45 -16.60
CA MET A 376 7.08 11.72 -16.74
C MET A 376 8.58 11.48 -16.97
N THR A 377 9.18 12.12 -17.98
CA THR A 377 10.58 11.94 -18.35
C THR A 377 11.26 13.26 -18.73
N GLU A 378 12.56 13.23 -19.00
CA GLU A 378 13.30 14.31 -19.66
C GLU A 378 13.44 14.07 -21.17
N GLY A 379 12.35 13.63 -21.84
CA GLY A 379 12.25 13.55 -23.31
C GLY A 379 12.37 12.15 -23.93
N GLU A 380 12.49 11.09 -23.12
CA GLU A 380 12.42 9.70 -23.60
C GLU A 380 10.99 9.18 -23.50
N ASP A 381 10.49 8.51 -24.55
CA ASP A 381 9.14 7.96 -24.61
C ASP A 381 9.11 6.49 -24.22
N PHE A 382 8.61 6.21 -23.04
CA PHE A 382 8.29 4.85 -22.54
C PHE A 382 7.20 4.92 -21.47
N TYR A 383 6.64 3.77 -21.11
CA TYR A 383 5.72 3.64 -20.00
C TYR A 383 6.27 2.67 -18.95
N PHE A 384 6.12 3.01 -17.68
CA PHE A 384 6.37 2.06 -16.59
C PHE A 384 5.31 0.98 -16.61
N THR A 385 5.73 -0.28 -16.44
CA THR A 385 4.86 -1.46 -16.50
C THR A 385 4.55 -2.02 -15.11
N GLY A 386 3.56 -2.92 -15.03
CA GLY A 386 3.20 -3.63 -13.80
C GLY A 386 2.38 -2.82 -12.80
N ILE A 387 1.76 -1.70 -13.22
CA ILE A 387 0.78 -1.00 -12.42
C ILE A 387 -0.56 -1.70 -12.61
N PRO A 388 -1.13 -2.35 -11.56
CA PRO A 388 -2.31 -3.18 -11.73
C PRO A 388 -3.58 -2.36 -11.98
N SER A 389 -4.42 -2.87 -12.87
CA SER A 389 -5.80 -2.45 -13.04
C SER A 389 -6.67 -3.70 -12.97
N PHE A 390 -7.65 -3.71 -12.06
CA PHE A 390 -8.48 -4.90 -11.83
C PHE A 390 -9.86 -4.72 -12.45
N SER A 391 -10.45 -5.81 -12.94
CA SER A 391 -11.86 -5.84 -13.31
C SER A 391 -12.72 -5.80 -12.04
N PRO A 392 -13.77 -4.96 -12.00
CA PRO A 392 -14.70 -4.94 -10.89
C PRO A 392 -15.44 -6.27 -10.71
N GLU A 393 -15.87 -6.53 -9.48
CA GLU A 393 -16.64 -7.72 -9.12
C GLU A 393 -18.09 -7.38 -8.74
N ILE A 394 -18.38 -6.11 -8.43
CA ILE A 394 -19.72 -5.64 -8.05
C ILE A 394 -20.06 -4.42 -8.89
N PHE A 395 -21.29 -4.39 -9.41
CA PHE A 395 -21.75 -3.33 -10.31
C PHE A 395 -23.04 -2.73 -9.80
N LYS A 396 -23.11 -1.39 -9.78
CA LYS A 396 -24.33 -0.65 -9.43
C LYS A 396 -24.62 0.45 -10.43
N GLU A 397 -25.88 0.60 -10.77
CA GLU A 397 -26.37 1.76 -11.49
C GLU A 397 -26.40 2.98 -10.58
N VAL A 398 -25.94 4.12 -11.08
CA VAL A 398 -26.00 5.40 -10.38
C VAL A 398 -27.17 6.22 -10.89
N VAL A 399 -28.15 6.42 -10.04
CA VAL A 399 -29.34 7.22 -10.35
C VAL A 399 -29.23 8.56 -9.63
N ASN A 400 -29.26 9.64 -10.39
CA ASN A 400 -29.26 11.00 -9.86
C ASN A 400 -30.60 11.31 -9.19
N LYS A 401 -30.61 11.68 -7.90
CA LYS A 401 -31.80 12.09 -7.15
C LYS A 401 -32.18 13.55 -7.38
N ASP A 402 -31.23 14.37 -7.84
CA ASP A 402 -31.44 15.79 -8.09
C ASP A 402 -31.02 16.16 -9.54
N PRO A 403 -31.95 16.29 -10.47
CA PRO A 403 -31.64 16.63 -11.87
C PRO A 403 -30.82 17.94 -12.01
N MET A 404 -30.94 18.88 -11.07
CA MET A 404 -30.20 20.13 -11.10
C MET A 404 -28.71 19.95 -10.81
N LYS A 405 -28.31 18.80 -10.27
CA LYS A 405 -26.94 18.45 -9.93
C LYS A 405 -26.26 17.49 -10.91
N THR A 406 -26.81 17.32 -12.12
CA THR A 406 -26.27 16.38 -13.12
C THR A 406 -24.81 16.66 -13.47
N LYS A 407 -24.44 17.93 -13.71
CA LYS A 407 -23.02 18.29 -13.99
C LYS A 407 -22.08 18.00 -12.84
N GLN A 408 -22.53 18.24 -11.61
CA GLN A 408 -21.74 17.95 -10.41
C GLN A 408 -21.55 16.44 -10.23
N LEU A 409 -22.62 15.66 -10.49
CA LEU A 409 -22.56 14.20 -10.45
C LEU A 409 -21.56 13.66 -11.49
N GLU A 410 -21.67 14.09 -12.74
CA GLU A 410 -20.77 13.66 -13.81
C GLU A 410 -19.30 13.98 -13.46
N LYS A 411 -19.05 15.22 -12.99
CA LYS A 411 -17.72 15.62 -12.54
C LYS A 411 -17.21 14.74 -11.39
N GLY A 412 -18.07 14.48 -10.39
CA GLY A 412 -17.70 13.65 -9.24
C GLY A 412 -17.39 12.20 -9.64
N LEU A 413 -18.22 11.61 -10.50
CA LEU A 413 -17.99 10.26 -11.02
C LEU A 413 -16.68 10.14 -11.78
N LEU A 414 -16.38 11.08 -12.68
CA LEU A 414 -15.13 11.09 -13.43
C LEU A 414 -13.91 11.23 -12.50
N GLN A 415 -13.95 12.17 -11.55
CA GLN A 415 -12.82 12.39 -10.64
C GLN A 415 -12.58 11.18 -9.73
N LEU A 416 -13.62 10.56 -9.16
CA LEU A 416 -13.48 9.35 -8.34
C LEU A 416 -12.96 8.16 -9.15
N THR A 417 -13.33 8.08 -10.43
CA THR A 417 -12.79 7.05 -11.33
C THR A 417 -11.31 7.28 -11.65
N ASP A 418 -10.91 8.54 -11.86
CA ASP A 418 -9.52 8.89 -12.13
C ASP A 418 -8.61 8.64 -10.92
N GLU A 419 -9.16 8.77 -9.70
CA GLU A 419 -8.47 8.36 -8.46
C GLU A 419 -8.33 6.84 -8.34
N GLY A 420 -9.04 6.08 -9.19
CA GLY A 420 -9.05 4.63 -9.15
C GLY A 420 -9.89 4.04 -8.01
N VAL A 421 -10.79 4.83 -7.41
CA VAL A 421 -11.71 4.34 -6.35
C VAL A 421 -12.75 3.39 -6.93
N ALA A 422 -13.12 3.61 -8.20
CA ALA A 422 -14.09 2.80 -8.95
C ALA A 422 -13.79 2.85 -10.44
N GLN A 423 -14.44 1.99 -11.20
CA GLN A 423 -14.51 2.08 -12.66
C GLN A 423 -15.88 2.57 -13.09
N LEU A 424 -15.90 3.50 -14.05
CA LEU A 424 -17.13 4.09 -14.59
C LEU A 424 -17.41 3.52 -15.97
N PHE A 425 -18.64 3.03 -16.14
CA PHE A 425 -19.14 2.55 -17.42
C PHE A 425 -20.41 3.31 -17.79
N THR A 426 -20.61 3.52 -19.09
CA THR A 426 -21.84 4.07 -19.65
C THR A 426 -22.47 3.02 -20.55
N GLN A 427 -23.72 2.65 -20.32
CA GLN A 427 -24.41 1.64 -21.13
C GLN A 427 -24.40 2.05 -22.61
N PHE A 428 -24.04 1.13 -23.47
CA PHE A 428 -23.99 1.38 -24.91
C PHE A 428 -25.37 1.72 -25.47
N GLY A 429 -25.45 2.79 -26.24
CA GLY A 429 -26.72 3.28 -26.80
C GLY A 429 -27.68 3.95 -25.80
N GLY A 430 -27.20 4.21 -24.55
CA GLY A 430 -27.96 4.88 -23.50
C GLY A 430 -27.08 5.80 -22.64
N ASN A 431 -27.70 6.45 -21.63
CA ASN A 431 -27.00 7.35 -20.70
C ASN A 431 -26.89 6.77 -19.29
N LYS A 432 -27.22 5.48 -19.11
CA LYS A 432 -27.17 4.82 -17.81
C LYS A 432 -25.72 4.74 -17.34
N LYS A 433 -25.45 5.34 -16.17
CA LYS A 433 -24.12 5.29 -15.54
C LYS A 433 -24.03 4.10 -14.60
N ILE A 434 -22.99 3.33 -14.76
CA ILE A 434 -22.71 2.13 -13.99
C ILE A 434 -21.34 2.30 -13.33
N ILE A 435 -21.28 2.07 -12.02
CA ILE A 435 -20.03 2.01 -11.29
C ILE A 435 -19.72 0.54 -11.00
N GLY A 436 -18.47 0.16 -11.26
CA GLY A 436 -17.90 -1.11 -10.86
C GLY A 436 -16.86 -0.94 -9.77
N CYS A 437 -16.95 -1.75 -8.71
CA CYS A 437 -16.03 -1.79 -7.58
C CYS A 437 -15.63 -3.22 -7.24
N VAL A 438 -14.59 -3.36 -6.41
CA VAL A 438 -14.15 -4.67 -5.90
C VAL A 438 -14.95 -5.05 -4.65
N GLY A 439 -15.38 -4.08 -3.84
CA GLY A 439 -16.09 -4.34 -2.59
C GLY A 439 -17.23 -3.37 -2.30
N GLU A 440 -18.14 -3.78 -1.41
CA GLU A 440 -19.36 -3.03 -1.04
C GLU A 440 -19.05 -1.69 -0.34
N LEU A 441 -18.03 -1.63 0.51
CA LEU A 441 -17.66 -0.39 1.21
C LEU A 441 -17.23 0.72 0.26
N GLN A 442 -16.69 0.40 -0.91
CA GLN A 442 -16.33 1.41 -1.90
C GLN A 442 -17.56 2.21 -2.37
N PHE A 443 -18.72 1.56 -2.54
CA PHE A 443 -19.96 2.26 -2.92
C PHE A 443 -20.43 3.23 -1.83
N GLU A 444 -20.31 2.86 -0.56
CA GLU A 444 -20.65 3.75 0.56
C GLU A 444 -19.73 4.98 0.58
N VAL A 445 -18.43 4.77 0.38
CA VAL A 445 -17.43 5.86 0.29
C VAL A 445 -17.73 6.77 -0.92
N ILE A 446 -18.03 6.20 -2.08
CA ILE A 446 -18.37 6.95 -3.28
C ILE A 446 -19.64 7.78 -3.05
N GLN A 447 -20.68 7.18 -2.49
CA GLN A 447 -21.94 7.86 -2.20
C GLN A 447 -21.75 9.02 -1.21
N TYR A 448 -20.98 8.78 -0.16
CA TYR A 448 -20.61 9.81 0.82
C TYR A 448 -19.84 10.96 0.16
N ARG A 449 -18.80 10.65 -0.63
CA ARG A 449 -17.97 11.66 -1.31
C ARG A 449 -18.74 12.43 -2.36
N LEU A 450 -19.63 11.79 -3.15
CA LEU A 450 -20.50 12.48 -4.11
C LEU A 450 -21.39 13.50 -3.41
N LEU A 451 -21.93 13.16 -2.25
CA LEU A 451 -22.75 14.08 -1.47
C LEU A 451 -21.93 15.22 -0.84
N GLN A 452 -20.84 14.90 -0.14
CA GLN A 452 -20.09 15.88 0.65
C GLN A 452 -19.22 16.79 -0.21
N GLU A 453 -18.56 16.25 -1.24
CA GLU A 453 -17.59 16.98 -2.05
C GLU A 453 -18.23 17.66 -3.26
N TYR A 454 -19.28 17.03 -3.85
CA TYR A 454 -19.89 17.51 -5.08
C TYR A 454 -21.34 17.98 -4.89
N GLY A 455 -21.93 17.75 -3.72
CA GLY A 455 -23.33 18.08 -3.43
C GLY A 455 -24.33 17.27 -4.26
N ALA A 456 -23.92 16.11 -4.79
CA ALA A 456 -24.71 15.25 -5.64
C ALA A 456 -25.29 14.08 -4.83
N SER A 457 -26.60 14.05 -4.63
CA SER A 457 -27.31 12.95 -4.00
C SER A 457 -27.66 11.88 -5.01
N VAL A 458 -27.26 10.63 -4.75
CA VAL A 458 -27.48 9.50 -5.66
C VAL A 458 -28.17 8.33 -4.97
N GLN A 459 -28.85 7.51 -5.77
CA GLN A 459 -29.28 6.16 -5.41
C GLN A 459 -28.45 5.17 -6.22
N MET A 460 -28.02 4.11 -5.58
CA MET A 460 -27.25 3.03 -6.22
C MET A 460 -28.07 1.75 -6.23
N ASN A 461 -28.36 1.24 -7.42
CA ASN A 461 -29.14 0.02 -7.63
C ASN A 461 -28.22 -1.11 -8.07
N ASN A 462 -28.28 -2.26 -7.41
CA ASN A 462 -27.48 -3.43 -7.79
C ASN A 462 -27.79 -3.88 -9.22
N LEU A 463 -26.74 -4.27 -9.95
CA LEU A 463 -26.85 -4.86 -11.27
C LEU A 463 -26.33 -6.30 -11.25
N PRO A 464 -26.95 -7.21 -12.03
CA PRO A 464 -26.58 -8.62 -12.03
C PRO A 464 -25.38 -8.90 -12.95
N PHE A 465 -24.28 -8.14 -12.76
CA PHE A 465 -23.03 -8.36 -13.48
C PHE A 465 -21.99 -8.93 -12.55
N PHE A 466 -21.19 -9.84 -13.10
CA PHE A 466 -20.13 -10.57 -12.42
C PHE A 466 -18.75 -10.00 -12.75
N LYS A 467 -18.53 -9.59 -14.03
CA LYS A 467 -17.22 -9.17 -14.49
C LYS A 467 -17.30 -8.24 -15.68
N ALA A 468 -16.34 -7.31 -15.79
CA ALA A 468 -16.13 -6.47 -16.96
C ALA A 468 -14.98 -7.04 -17.81
N CYS A 469 -15.17 -7.10 -19.13
CA CYS A 469 -14.15 -7.53 -20.09
C CYS A 469 -14.07 -6.51 -21.22
N TRP A 470 -12.88 -5.97 -21.47
CA TRP A 470 -12.64 -5.08 -22.61
C TRP A 470 -12.55 -5.90 -23.88
N LEU A 471 -13.16 -5.40 -24.94
CA LEU A 471 -13.28 -6.11 -26.19
C LEU A 471 -12.37 -5.54 -27.26
N THR A 472 -11.62 -6.43 -27.93
CA THR A 472 -10.97 -6.13 -29.21
C THR A 472 -11.35 -7.20 -30.21
N GLY A 473 -11.50 -6.83 -31.49
CA GLY A 473 -11.91 -7.75 -32.53
C GLY A 473 -10.92 -7.77 -33.68
N LYS A 474 -10.57 -8.98 -34.16
CA LYS A 474 -9.73 -9.16 -35.36
C LYS A 474 -10.53 -8.80 -36.62
N ASP A 475 -11.84 -9.04 -36.60
CA ASP A 475 -12.78 -8.69 -37.65
C ASP A 475 -13.78 -7.65 -37.16
N PRO A 476 -13.77 -6.39 -37.68
CA PRO A 476 -14.68 -5.33 -37.27
C PRO A 476 -16.16 -5.68 -37.42
N LYS A 477 -16.54 -6.44 -38.47
CA LYS A 477 -17.94 -6.81 -38.68
C LYS A 477 -18.45 -7.77 -37.62
N LYS A 478 -17.62 -8.76 -37.25
CA LYS A 478 -17.99 -9.70 -36.17
C LYS A 478 -18.10 -9.01 -34.82
N LEU A 479 -17.25 -8.03 -34.55
CA LEU A 479 -17.34 -7.22 -33.35
C LEU A 479 -18.65 -6.37 -33.35
N GLU A 480 -18.98 -5.72 -34.46
CA GLU A 480 -20.25 -4.96 -34.60
C GLU A 480 -21.47 -5.86 -34.41
N ASP A 481 -21.48 -7.07 -35.00
CA ASP A 481 -22.55 -8.03 -34.85
C ASP A 481 -22.68 -8.48 -33.39
N PHE A 482 -21.58 -8.76 -32.71
CA PHE A 482 -21.57 -9.08 -31.28
C PHE A 482 -22.16 -7.95 -30.43
N ILE A 483 -21.72 -6.69 -30.66
CA ILE A 483 -22.22 -5.51 -29.95
C ILE A 483 -23.74 -5.39 -30.13
N ARG A 484 -24.25 -5.54 -31.37
CA ARG A 484 -25.66 -5.49 -31.67
C ARG A 484 -26.46 -6.59 -30.96
N TYR A 485 -25.93 -7.80 -30.95
CA TYR A 485 -26.56 -8.98 -30.32
C TYR A 485 -26.58 -8.91 -28.80
N LYS A 486 -25.52 -8.34 -28.20
CA LYS A 486 -25.31 -8.25 -26.74
C LYS A 486 -25.50 -6.83 -26.21
N GLN A 487 -26.22 -5.95 -26.90
CA GLN A 487 -26.33 -4.52 -26.59
C GLN A 487 -26.64 -4.24 -25.11
N ALA A 488 -27.47 -5.05 -24.46
CA ALA A 488 -27.83 -4.91 -23.05
C ALA A 488 -26.63 -5.14 -22.08
N ASN A 489 -25.63 -5.88 -22.55
CA ASN A 489 -24.42 -6.21 -21.79
C ASN A 489 -23.20 -5.41 -22.26
N ILE A 490 -23.35 -4.53 -23.26
CA ILE A 490 -22.25 -3.69 -23.72
C ILE A 490 -22.30 -2.33 -23.03
N ALA A 491 -21.14 -1.88 -22.62
CA ALA A 491 -20.92 -0.55 -22.07
C ALA A 491 -19.65 0.08 -22.68
N LEU A 492 -19.50 1.36 -22.46
CA LEU A 492 -18.27 2.10 -22.74
C LEU A 492 -17.62 2.48 -21.41
N ASP A 493 -16.31 2.28 -21.30
CA ASP A 493 -15.57 2.82 -20.16
C ASP A 493 -15.40 4.35 -20.27
N LYS A 494 -14.71 4.98 -19.32
CA LYS A 494 -14.51 6.44 -19.32
C LYS A 494 -13.70 6.96 -20.52
N ASP A 495 -12.91 6.10 -21.15
CA ASP A 495 -12.08 6.41 -22.32
C ASP A 495 -12.74 5.96 -23.64
N ASN A 496 -14.03 5.57 -23.60
CA ASN A 496 -14.86 5.10 -24.71
C ASN A 496 -14.44 3.75 -25.31
N HIS A 497 -13.73 2.92 -24.57
CA HIS A 497 -13.47 1.55 -24.98
C HIS A 497 -14.68 0.66 -24.75
N LEU A 498 -14.85 -0.29 -25.66
CA LEU A 498 -15.94 -1.26 -25.59
C LEU A 498 -15.70 -2.27 -24.44
N VAL A 499 -16.72 -2.46 -23.63
CA VAL A 499 -16.69 -3.38 -22.49
C VAL A 499 -17.93 -4.28 -22.51
N TYR A 500 -17.70 -5.58 -22.37
CA TYR A 500 -18.75 -6.56 -22.14
C TYR A 500 -18.90 -6.78 -20.63
N LEU A 501 -20.11 -6.58 -20.10
CA LEU A 501 -20.48 -6.83 -18.73
C LEU A 501 -21.12 -8.21 -18.61
N ALA A 502 -20.33 -9.20 -18.17
CA ALA A 502 -20.78 -10.58 -18.04
C ALA A 502 -21.66 -10.78 -16.80
N GLN A 503 -22.75 -11.55 -16.94
CA GLN A 503 -23.66 -11.85 -15.83
C GLN A 503 -23.21 -13.01 -14.94
N SER A 504 -22.42 -13.93 -15.49
CA SER A 504 -21.82 -15.04 -14.76
C SER A 504 -20.57 -15.55 -15.47
N GLU A 505 -19.77 -16.33 -14.77
CA GLU A 505 -18.60 -17.00 -15.32
C GLU A 505 -18.97 -17.96 -16.46
N TRP A 506 -20.07 -18.69 -16.31
CA TRP A 506 -20.56 -19.60 -17.34
C TRP A 506 -20.91 -18.86 -18.64
N PHE A 507 -21.66 -17.76 -18.56
CA PHE A 507 -21.97 -16.93 -19.73
C PHE A 507 -20.71 -16.38 -20.37
N LEU A 508 -19.76 -15.88 -19.57
CA LEU A 508 -18.50 -15.34 -20.08
C LEU A 508 -17.72 -16.40 -20.87
N ASN A 509 -17.54 -17.59 -20.30
CA ASN A 509 -16.81 -18.68 -20.94
C ASN A 509 -17.52 -19.14 -22.22
N THR A 510 -18.85 -19.14 -22.24
CA THR A 510 -19.65 -19.47 -23.43
C THR A 510 -19.44 -18.44 -24.54
N GLU A 511 -19.44 -17.13 -24.21
CA GLU A 511 -19.21 -16.08 -25.20
C GLU A 511 -17.78 -16.12 -25.76
N ILE A 512 -16.77 -16.38 -24.93
CA ILE A 512 -15.37 -16.56 -25.38
C ILE A 512 -15.27 -17.72 -26.38
N GLN A 513 -15.90 -18.85 -26.08
CA GLN A 513 -15.86 -20.04 -26.96
C GLN A 513 -16.59 -19.82 -28.29
N ASN A 514 -17.74 -19.11 -28.24
CA ASN A 514 -18.57 -18.88 -29.43
C ASN A 514 -18.04 -17.76 -30.34
N ASN A 515 -17.15 -16.92 -29.84
CA ASN A 515 -16.64 -15.76 -30.58
C ASN A 515 -15.10 -15.74 -30.63
N PRO A 516 -14.44 -16.70 -31.30
CA PRO A 516 -12.97 -16.82 -31.31
C PRO A 516 -12.25 -15.66 -32.00
N ASP A 517 -12.97 -14.84 -32.77
CA ASP A 517 -12.44 -13.63 -33.43
C ASP A 517 -12.51 -12.38 -32.53
N ILE A 518 -13.09 -12.50 -31.34
CA ILE A 518 -13.20 -11.43 -30.33
C ILE A 518 -12.30 -11.79 -29.15
N GLU A 519 -11.43 -10.88 -28.77
CA GLU A 519 -10.58 -11.04 -27.59
C GLU A 519 -11.24 -10.34 -26.40
N PHE A 520 -11.37 -11.10 -25.28
CA PHE A 520 -11.92 -10.62 -24.01
C PHE A 520 -10.77 -10.41 -23.04
N HIS A 521 -10.50 -9.17 -22.72
CA HIS A 521 -9.40 -8.78 -21.82
C HIS A 521 -9.95 -8.43 -20.44
N PHE A 522 -9.27 -8.91 -19.40
CA PHE A 522 -9.69 -8.74 -18.01
C PHE A 522 -9.09 -7.50 -17.34
N THR A 523 -8.32 -6.72 -18.09
CA THR A 523 -7.71 -5.47 -17.64
C THR A 523 -7.91 -4.40 -18.69
N SER A 524 -7.94 -3.13 -18.29
CA SER A 524 -8.07 -1.99 -19.20
C SER A 524 -6.76 -1.58 -19.91
N GLU A 525 -5.66 -2.31 -19.69
CA GLU A 525 -4.31 -1.96 -20.21
C GLU A 525 -4.08 -2.26 -21.70
N ILE A 526 -5.08 -2.71 -22.42
CA ILE A 526 -4.98 -3.19 -23.82
C ILE A 526 -4.57 -2.11 -24.82
N HIS A 527 -4.64 -0.85 -24.42
CA HIS A 527 -4.50 0.29 -25.31
C HIS A 527 -3.30 1.19 -24.98
N LYS A 528 -2.26 0.61 -24.39
CA LYS A 528 -0.95 1.26 -24.21
C LYS A 528 0.04 0.81 -25.24
#